data_4a9f656018b45c0ce44f08b7907e9f42
#
_entry.id   4a9f656018b45c0ce44f08b7907e9f42
#
_cell.length_a   1.000
_cell.length_b   1.000
_cell.length_c   1.000
_cell.angle_alpha   90.00
_cell.angle_beta   90.00
_cell.angle_gamma   90.00
#
_symmetry.space_group_name_H-M   'P 1'
#
loop_
_entity.id
_entity.type
_entity.pdbx_description
1 polymer ?
#
loop_
_entity_poly.entity_id
_entity_poly.type
_entity_poly.pdbx_seq_one_letter_code
_entity_poly.pdbx_strand_id
1 'polypeptide(L)'
;MNKNRWVTVGIIFAVIILSYFALTPSKEITPTEITQCIGENSVLYIQLGCHACETQENLFGDNYNDLTIVDCFFDIEKCQEAEITATPTWVINQEKIIGVQSIKKLQELTGC
;
A
#
# COMPACT_ATOMS: atom_id res chain seq x y z
N MET A 1 41.63 35.64 17.46
CA MET A 1 41.22 34.58 16.57
C MET A 1 40.14 35.13 15.62
N ASN A 2 40.37 35.00 14.34
CA ASN A 2 39.66 35.78 13.33
C ASN A 2 38.19 35.33 13.21
N LYS A 3 37.27 36.27 13.35
CA LYS A 3 35.83 36.11 13.12
C LYS A 3 35.53 35.38 11.81
N ASN A 4 36.37 35.58 10.80
CA ASN A 4 36.22 34.97 9.48
C ASN A 4 36.44 33.44 9.50
N ARG A 5 37.28 32.91 10.39
CA ARG A 5 37.49 31.43 10.49
C ARG A 5 36.25 30.71 11.01
N TRP A 6 35.53 31.30 11.95
CA TRP A 6 34.29 30.73 12.49
C TRP A 6 33.16 30.73 11.45
N VAL A 7 33.08 31.79 10.65
CA VAL A 7 32.14 31.91 9.54
C VAL A 7 32.43 30.85 8.47
N THR A 8 33.70 30.68 8.12
CA THR A 8 34.11 29.66 7.12
C THR A 8 33.83 28.25 7.60
N VAL A 9 34.08 27.93 8.86
CA VAL A 9 33.78 26.63 9.46
C VAL A 9 32.24 26.37 9.45
N GLY A 10 31.44 27.38 9.79
CA GLY A 10 29.98 27.29 9.76
C GLY A 10 29.45 27.04 8.36
N ILE A 11 29.99 27.69 7.34
CA ILE A 11 29.60 27.47 5.93
C ILE A 11 29.94 26.05 5.47
N ILE A 12 31.13 25.55 5.82
CA ILE A 12 31.56 24.19 5.47
C ILE A 12 30.63 23.15 6.11
N PHE A 13 30.28 23.33 7.40
CA PHE A 13 29.34 22.44 8.08
C PHE A 13 27.95 22.48 7.42
N ALA A 14 27.43 23.64 7.07
CA ALA A 14 26.15 23.79 6.40
C ALA A 14 26.14 23.10 5.04
N VAL A 15 27.19 23.21 4.25
CA VAL A 15 27.34 22.55 2.96
C VAL A 15 27.41 21.03 3.12
N ILE A 16 28.14 20.53 4.10
CA ILE A 16 28.22 19.08 4.38
C ILE A 16 26.85 18.52 4.78
N ILE A 17 26.12 19.21 5.65
CA ILE A 17 24.78 18.79 6.08
C ILE A 17 23.81 18.79 4.89
N LEU A 18 23.82 19.85 4.07
CA LEU A 18 22.97 19.93 2.88
C LEU A 18 23.30 18.82 1.87
N SER A 19 24.59 18.54 1.66
CA SER A 19 25.02 17.44 0.78
C SER A 19 24.61 16.08 1.33
N TYR A 20 24.68 15.88 2.64
CA TYR A 20 24.24 14.64 3.28
C TYR A 20 22.74 14.41 3.08
N PHE A 21 21.91 15.44 3.28
CA PHE A 21 20.47 15.35 3.03
C PHE A 21 20.11 15.17 1.56
N ALA A 22 20.87 15.75 0.64
CA ALA A 22 20.66 15.61 -0.80
C ALA A 22 21.06 14.22 -1.33
N LEU A 23 22.00 13.54 -0.66
CA LEU A 23 22.51 12.22 -1.05
C LEU A 23 21.81 11.06 -0.33
N THR A 24 20.99 11.34 0.70
CA THR A 24 20.14 10.29 1.28
C THR A 24 19.03 9.94 0.27
N PRO A 25 19.04 8.72 -0.32
CA PRO A 25 17.97 8.34 -1.21
C PRO A 25 16.68 8.29 -0.40
N SER A 26 15.66 9.01 -0.85
CA SER A 26 14.30 8.75 -0.40
C SER A 26 14.01 7.29 -0.75
N LYS A 27 13.64 6.48 0.24
CA LYS A 27 13.24 5.09 0.00
C LYS A 27 12.00 5.11 -0.90
N GLU A 28 12.18 4.86 -2.19
CA GLU A 28 11.04 4.63 -3.08
C GLU A 28 10.36 3.34 -2.66
N ILE A 29 9.10 3.46 -2.26
CA ILE A 29 8.26 2.31 -1.92
C ILE A 29 7.95 1.60 -3.24
N THR A 30 8.39 0.35 -3.38
CA THR A 30 8.12 -0.44 -4.58
C THR A 30 6.64 -0.84 -4.65
N PRO A 31 6.09 -1.09 -5.86
CA PRO A 31 4.73 -1.62 -6.00
C PRO A 31 4.49 -2.90 -5.19
N THR A 32 5.49 -3.77 -5.08
CA THR A 32 5.44 -4.98 -4.26
C THR A 32 5.29 -4.67 -2.78
N GLU A 33 6.07 -3.73 -2.23
CA GLU A 33 5.98 -3.31 -0.83
C GLU A 33 4.61 -2.69 -0.51
N ILE A 34 4.07 -1.88 -1.43
CA ILE A 34 2.73 -1.29 -1.30
C ILE A 34 1.67 -2.40 -1.24
N THR A 35 1.74 -3.37 -2.14
CA THR A 35 0.77 -4.47 -2.20
C THR A 35 0.85 -5.36 -0.96
N GLN A 36 2.05 -5.68 -0.49
CA GLN A 36 2.24 -6.43 0.76
C GLN A 36 1.63 -5.68 1.95
N CYS A 37 1.86 -4.38 2.05
CA CYS A 37 1.28 -3.54 3.10
C CYS A 37 -0.25 -3.55 3.04
N ILE A 38 -0.85 -3.40 1.86
CA ILE A 38 -2.30 -3.48 1.65
C ILE A 38 -2.81 -4.87 2.06
N GLY A 39 -2.12 -5.95 1.66
CA GLY A 39 -2.48 -7.32 1.99
C GLY A 39 -2.44 -7.63 3.48
N GLU A 40 -1.52 -7.04 4.22
CA GLU A 40 -1.42 -7.18 5.67
C GLU A 40 -2.52 -6.44 6.43
N ASN A 41 -3.08 -5.38 5.84
CA ASN A 41 -4.06 -4.49 6.47
C ASN A 41 -5.47 -4.61 5.91
N SER A 42 -5.71 -5.55 5.01
CA SER A 42 -7.01 -5.74 4.37
C SER A 42 -7.25 -7.18 3.96
N VAL A 43 -8.50 -7.51 3.74
CA VAL A 43 -8.90 -8.79 3.13
C VAL A 43 -9.76 -8.49 1.91
N LEU A 44 -9.42 -9.09 0.80
CA LEU A 44 -10.17 -9.00 -0.45
C LEU A 44 -11.04 -10.25 -0.61
N TYR A 45 -12.34 -10.07 -0.62
CA TYR A 45 -13.31 -11.12 -0.90
C TYR A 45 -13.70 -11.08 -2.38
N ILE A 46 -13.45 -12.18 -3.06
CA ILE A 46 -13.75 -12.38 -4.48
C ILE A 46 -14.64 -13.60 -4.68
N GLN A 47 -15.06 -13.85 -5.90
CA GLN A 47 -15.75 -15.07 -6.28
C GLN A 47 -15.31 -15.48 -7.68
N LEU A 48 -15.09 -16.77 -7.88
CA LEU A 48 -14.79 -17.33 -9.20
C LEU A 48 -15.90 -16.97 -10.20
N GLY A 49 -15.50 -16.48 -11.38
CA GLY A 49 -16.42 -16.05 -12.42
C GLY A 49 -16.90 -14.59 -12.28
N CYS A 50 -16.41 -13.86 -11.31
CA CYS A 50 -16.72 -12.45 -11.10
C CYS A 50 -15.88 -11.56 -12.01
N HIS A 51 -16.51 -10.90 -12.98
CA HIS A 51 -15.79 -10.01 -13.91
C HIS A 51 -15.16 -8.80 -13.24
N ALA A 52 -15.86 -8.17 -12.30
CA ALA A 52 -15.30 -7.04 -11.52
C ALA A 52 -14.11 -7.47 -10.65
N CYS A 53 -14.08 -8.72 -10.18
CA CYS A 53 -12.95 -9.28 -9.45
C CYS A 53 -11.72 -9.41 -10.34
N GLU A 54 -11.88 -9.82 -11.59
CA GLU A 54 -10.80 -9.86 -12.57
C GLU A 54 -10.24 -8.46 -12.85
N THR A 55 -11.09 -7.45 -12.93
CA THR A 55 -10.67 -6.05 -13.07
C THR A 55 -9.82 -5.62 -11.88
N GLN A 56 -10.22 -5.97 -10.67
CA GLN A 56 -9.46 -5.68 -9.46
C GLN A 56 -8.09 -6.39 -9.47
N GLU A 57 -8.06 -7.65 -9.85
CA GLU A 57 -6.82 -8.43 -9.98
C GLU A 57 -5.84 -7.77 -10.96
N ASN A 58 -6.34 -7.35 -12.11
CA ASN A 58 -5.52 -6.74 -13.15
C ASN A 58 -4.86 -5.43 -12.71
N LEU A 59 -5.45 -4.69 -11.77
CA LEU A 59 -4.82 -3.48 -11.22
C LEU A 59 -3.52 -3.78 -10.46
N PHE A 60 -3.40 -4.95 -9.86
CA PHE A 60 -2.22 -5.38 -9.11
C PHE A 60 -1.22 -6.14 -9.99
N GLY A 61 -1.67 -6.74 -11.10
CA GLY A 61 -0.82 -7.54 -11.97
C GLY A 61 -0.12 -8.68 -11.21
N ASP A 62 1.18 -8.81 -11.37
CA ASP A 62 1.98 -9.87 -10.74
C ASP A 62 2.02 -9.79 -9.21
N ASN A 63 1.72 -8.61 -8.64
CA ASN A 63 1.71 -8.41 -7.19
C ASN A 63 0.39 -8.87 -6.52
N TYR A 64 -0.61 -9.28 -7.29
CA TYR A 64 -1.90 -9.72 -6.77
C TYR A 64 -1.79 -10.83 -5.70
N ASN A 65 -0.83 -11.73 -5.86
CA ASN A 65 -0.60 -12.83 -4.91
C ASN A 65 -0.10 -12.38 -3.53
N ASP A 66 0.36 -11.14 -3.40
CA ASP A 66 0.78 -10.57 -2.11
C ASP A 66 -0.41 -10.07 -1.28
N LEU A 67 -1.61 -10.07 -1.84
CA LEU A 67 -2.84 -9.72 -1.14
C LEU A 67 -3.37 -10.89 -0.30
N THR A 68 -4.13 -10.56 0.74
CA THR A 68 -4.91 -11.54 1.49
C THR A 68 -6.28 -11.69 0.83
N ILE A 69 -6.50 -12.83 0.18
CA ILE A 69 -7.67 -13.07 -0.68
C ILE A 69 -8.48 -14.25 -0.15
N VAL A 70 -9.79 -14.07 -0.12
CA VAL A 70 -10.77 -15.13 0.15
C VAL A 70 -11.69 -15.25 -1.04
N ASP A 71 -11.73 -16.45 -1.65
CA ASP A 71 -12.66 -16.75 -2.74
C ASP A 71 -13.92 -17.39 -2.16
N CYS A 72 -15.04 -16.70 -2.29
CA CYS A 72 -16.33 -17.13 -1.76
C CYS A 72 -16.89 -18.38 -2.47
N PHE A 73 -16.37 -18.73 -3.63
CA PHE A 73 -16.74 -19.96 -4.30
C PHE A 73 -16.18 -21.20 -3.55
N PHE A 74 -14.96 -21.09 -3.03
CA PHE A 74 -14.29 -22.17 -2.31
C PHE A 74 -14.45 -22.08 -0.78
N ASP A 75 -14.46 -20.88 -0.23
CA ASP A 75 -14.55 -20.60 1.22
C ASP A 75 -15.88 -19.93 1.58
N ILE A 76 -16.99 -20.57 1.26
CA ILE A 76 -18.34 -20.03 1.49
C ILE A 76 -18.53 -19.59 2.95
N GLU A 77 -18.07 -20.40 3.90
CA GLU A 77 -18.24 -20.12 5.34
C GLU A 77 -17.60 -18.82 5.77
N LYS A 78 -16.39 -18.54 5.30
CA LYS A 78 -15.69 -17.28 5.60
C LYS A 78 -16.43 -16.07 5.07
N CYS A 79 -17.02 -16.19 3.89
CA CYS A 79 -17.81 -15.11 3.30
C CYS A 79 -19.15 -14.90 4.02
N GLN A 80 -19.77 -15.98 4.51
CA GLN A 80 -20.98 -15.88 5.32
C GLN A 80 -20.69 -15.25 6.69
N GLU A 81 -19.62 -15.65 7.35
CA GLU A 81 -19.18 -15.06 8.62
C GLU A 81 -18.86 -13.57 8.48
N ALA A 82 -18.24 -13.18 7.38
CA ALA A 82 -17.92 -11.77 7.08
C ALA A 82 -19.12 -11.00 6.52
N GLU A 83 -20.28 -11.66 6.32
CA GLU A 83 -21.49 -11.06 5.76
C GLU A 83 -21.25 -10.40 4.39
N ILE A 84 -20.50 -11.08 3.52
CA ILE A 84 -20.20 -10.62 2.16
C ILE A 84 -21.44 -10.81 1.28
N THR A 85 -21.95 -9.72 0.72
CA THR A 85 -23.15 -9.69 -0.12
C THR A 85 -22.86 -9.45 -1.60
N ALA A 86 -21.67 -8.98 -1.91
CA ALA A 86 -21.21 -8.67 -3.26
C ALA A 86 -19.71 -8.88 -3.38
N THR A 87 -19.20 -9.06 -4.59
CA THR A 87 -17.77 -9.17 -4.87
C THR A 87 -17.38 -8.26 -6.04
N PRO A 88 -16.16 -7.68 -6.07
CA PRO A 88 -15.19 -7.73 -4.98
C PRO A 88 -15.62 -6.86 -3.78
N THR A 89 -15.30 -7.31 -2.57
CA THR A 89 -15.46 -6.50 -1.35
C THR A 89 -14.16 -6.49 -0.59
N TRP A 90 -13.70 -5.31 -0.24
CA TRP A 90 -12.55 -5.09 0.63
C TRP A 90 -13.02 -4.94 2.06
N VAL A 91 -12.39 -5.63 3.00
CA VAL A 91 -12.59 -5.41 4.43
C VAL A 91 -11.32 -4.77 4.98
N ILE A 92 -11.45 -3.53 5.44
CA ILE A 92 -10.34 -2.72 5.95
C ILE A 92 -10.81 -2.10 7.28
N ASN A 93 -10.08 -2.34 8.36
CA ASN A 93 -10.46 -1.84 9.70
C ASN A 93 -11.92 -2.17 10.07
N GLN A 94 -12.37 -3.38 9.76
CA GLN A 94 -13.74 -3.88 10.00
C GLN A 94 -14.83 -3.19 9.16
N GLU A 95 -14.46 -2.34 8.23
CA GLU A 95 -15.38 -1.72 7.27
C GLU A 95 -15.34 -2.45 5.94
N LYS A 96 -16.51 -2.62 5.34
CA LYS A 96 -16.68 -3.22 4.02
C LYS A 96 -16.76 -2.14 2.96
N ILE A 97 -15.95 -2.30 1.92
CA ILE A 97 -15.93 -1.40 0.77
C ILE A 97 -16.19 -2.24 -0.47
N ILE A 98 -17.38 -2.08 -1.04
CA ILE A 98 -17.85 -2.88 -2.17
C ILE A 98 -17.35 -2.28 -3.49
N GLY A 99 -16.92 -3.13 -4.39
CA GLY A 99 -16.52 -2.77 -5.73
C GLY A 99 -15.02 -2.64 -5.92
N VAL A 100 -14.63 -2.40 -7.16
CA VAL A 100 -13.23 -2.23 -7.55
C VAL A 100 -12.67 -0.94 -6.93
N GLN A 101 -11.55 -1.07 -6.24
CA GLN A 101 -10.84 0.05 -5.64
C GLN A 101 -9.49 0.28 -6.32
N SER A 102 -9.13 1.54 -6.55
CA SER A 102 -7.81 1.89 -7.04
C SER A 102 -6.74 1.61 -5.97
N ILE A 103 -5.51 1.35 -6.41
CA ILE A 103 -4.38 1.15 -5.48
C ILE A 103 -4.19 2.38 -4.59
N LYS A 104 -4.31 3.57 -5.15
CA LYS A 104 -4.23 4.83 -4.39
C LYS A 104 -5.28 4.92 -3.29
N LYS A 105 -6.53 4.54 -3.60
CA LYS A 105 -7.62 4.51 -2.61
C LYS A 105 -7.33 3.51 -1.50
N LEU A 106 -6.84 2.34 -1.85
CA LEU A 106 -6.46 1.31 -0.88
C LEU A 106 -5.30 1.75 0.00
N GLN A 107 -4.32 2.47 -0.54
CA GLN A 107 -3.25 3.07 0.25
C GLN A 107 -3.79 4.08 1.27
N GLU A 108 -4.72 4.94 0.88
CA GLU A 108 -5.36 5.90 1.78
C GLU A 108 -6.14 5.21 2.90
N LEU A 109 -6.88 4.15 2.58
CA LEU A 109 -7.72 3.42 3.54
C LEU A 109 -6.90 2.55 4.51
N THR A 110 -5.79 1.99 4.05
CA THR A 110 -4.93 1.10 4.85
C THR A 110 -3.80 1.81 5.56
N GLY A 111 -3.51 3.05 5.18
CA GLY A 111 -2.36 3.79 5.68
C GLY A 111 -1.03 3.38 5.02
N CYS A 112 -1.11 2.65 3.93
CA CYS A 112 0.06 2.26 3.16
C CYS A 112 0.46 3.38 2.19
#